data_81c2ce52c26f29144e8d238b79d6675a
#
_entry.id   81c2ce52c26f29144e8d238b79d6675a
#
_cell.length_a   1.000
_cell.length_b   1.000
_cell.length_c   1.000
_cell.angle_alpha   90.00
_cell.angle_beta   90.00
_cell.angle_gamma   90.00
#
_symmetry.space_group_name_H-M   'P 1'
#
loop_
_entity.id
_entity.type
_entity.pdbx_description
1 polymer ?
#
loop_
_entity_poly.entity_id
_entity_poly.type
_entity_poly.pdbx_seq_one_letter_code
_entity_poly.pdbx_strand_id
1 'polypeptide(L)'
;MFSLLSHPEADFSPISTPGTQSPNGRMPGHGPGAKDVKAEVLEGIGEIIDELGQVDDQIASYALEHIHSNEIILTHTSSTTVQKFLVKAATKRKFTVIHAESFPNNHEATHATVSGNPLDDDDNLSAEAFQKPLIALGITVILIPDSAVFALMSRVNKVILGTHSVLANGGLVAAAGTRVIARAAKVHQTPVVVVSGVYKLSPVYPFDFDSLIEYGDASKVLPYEDGDLVDQIDVQNPIYDYVPAELVDLYITNL
;
A
#
# COMPACT_ATOMS: atom_id res chain seq x y z
N MET A 1 31.33 -10.31 3.57
CA MET A 1 31.78 -11.29 4.56
C MET A 1 31.32 -10.78 5.94
N PHE A 2 30.06 -11.02 6.28
CA PHE A 2 29.50 -10.62 7.58
C PHE A 2 29.23 -11.87 8.40
N SER A 3 29.91 -11.94 9.55
CA SER A 3 29.84 -13.01 10.52
C SER A 3 28.53 -12.89 11.30
N LEU A 4 27.71 -13.93 11.22
CA LEU A 4 26.54 -14.11 12.07
C LEU A 4 27.01 -14.32 13.51
N LEU A 5 26.67 -13.40 14.39
CA LEU A 5 26.79 -13.56 15.84
C LEU A 5 25.76 -14.59 16.30
N SER A 6 26.22 -15.79 16.60
CA SER A 6 25.44 -16.83 17.26
C SER A 6 25.09 -16.39 18.68
N HIS A 7 23.81 -16.35 19.01
CA HIS A 7 23.34 -16.24 20.39
C HIS A 7 23.61 -17.57 21.13
N PRO A 8 24.06 -17.54 22.39
CA PRO A 8 24.17 -18.73 23.18
C PRO A 8 22.77 -19.23 23.58
N GLU A 9 22.51 -20.49 23.27
CA GLU A 9 21.36 -21.22 23.78
C GLU A 9 21.42 -21.30 25.30
N ALA A 10 20.38 -20.81 25.97
CA ALA A 10 20.21 -20.97 27.40
C ALA A 10 19.61 -22.36 27.65
N ASP A 11 20.45 -23.26 28.17
CA ASP A 11 20.06 -24.55 28.72
C ASP A 11 19.15 -24.37 29.94
N PHE A 12 17.86 -24.63 29.75
CA PHE A 12 16.93 -24.79 30.86
C PHE A 12 16.84 -26.27 31.24
N SER A 13 17.65 -26.67 32.22
CA SER A 13 17.47 -27.94 32.92
C SER A 13 16.30 -27.83 33.90
N PRO A 14 15.38 -28.80 33.98
CA PRO A 14 14.30 -28.75 34.95
C PRO A 14 14.83 -29.09 36.37
N ILE A 15 14.64 -28.14 37.29
CA ILE A 15 14.87 -28.35 38.71
C ILE A 15 13.77 -29.24 39.25
N SER A 16 14.13 -30.46 39.64
CA SER A 16 13.26 -31.38 40.39
C SER A 16 13.14 -30.94 41.85
N THR A 17 11.97 -30.48 42.25
CA THR A 17 11.59 -30.28 43.67
C THR A 17 10.93 -31.51 44.24
N PRO A 18 11.25 -31.90 45.51
CA PRO A 18 10.71 -33.10 46.15
C PRO A 18 9.25 -32.90 46.56
N GLY A 19 8.47 -33.95 46.35
CA GLY A 19 7.05 -33.97 46.65
C GLY A 19 6.72 -33.74 48.15
N THR A 20 5.76 -32.84 48.35
CA THR A 20 5.03 -32.73 49.60
C THR A 20 3.55 -33.02 49.29
N GLN A 21 3.04 -34.14 49.79
CA GLN A 21 1.64 -34.45 49.79
C GLN A 21 0.89 -33.47 50.70
N SER A 22 -0.12 -32.80 50.18
CA SER A 22 -1.12 -32.06 50.96
C SER A 22 -2.52 -32.61 50.70
N PRO A 23 -3.28 -32.80 51.77
CA PRO A 23 -4.63 -33.37 51.65
C PRO A 23 -5.64 -32.31 51.31
N ASN A 24 -6.64 -32.70 50.52
CA ASN A 24 -7.95 -32.05 50.34
C ASN A 24 -7.98 -30.51 50.36
N GLY A 25 -7.86 -29.91 49.22
CA GLY A 25 -8.13 -28.50 49.00
C GLY A 25 -9.09 -28.28 47.83
N ARG A 26 -10.29 -27.84 48.12
CA ARG A 26 -11.27 -27.26 47.20
C ARG A 26 -10.55 -26.45 46.09
N MET A 27 -10.92 -26.70 44.85
CA MET A 27 -10.63 -25.75 43.76
C MET A 27 -11.08 -24.36 44.16
N PRO A 28 -10.21 -23.34 44.09
CA PRO A 28 -10.68 -21.97 44.26
C PRO A 28 -11.59 -21.66 43.08
N GLY A 29 -12.84 -21.33 43.38
CA GLY A 29 -13.79 -20.85 42.43
C GLY A 29 -13.20 -19.65 41.69
N HIS A 30 -13.49 -19.55 40.39
CA HIS A 30 -13.25 -18.36 39.60
C HIS A 30 -13.82 -17.16 40.34
N GLY A 31 -12.96 -16.32 40.94
CA GLY A 31 -13.37 -15.05 41.50
C GLY A 31 -13.96 -14.18 40.36
N PRO A 32 -14.95 -13.33 40.67
CA PRO A 32 -15.50 -12.38 39.71
C PRO A 32 -14.45 -11.31 39.45
N GLY A 33 -13.58 -11.50 38.42
CA GLY A 33 -12.54 -10.53 38.09
C GLY A 33 -11.45 -10.98 37.10
N ALA A 34 -11.39 -12.25 36.69
CA ALA A 34 -10.57 -12.60 35.58
C ALA A 34 -11.27 -12.09 34.29
N LYS A 35 -10.95 -10.86 33.90
CA LYS A 35 -11.34 -10.36 32.57
C LYS A 35 -10.91 -11.41 31.56
N ASP A 36 -11.83 -11.80 30.68
CA ASP A 36 -11.50 -12.69 29.58
C ASP A 36 -10.63 -11.89 28.58
N VAL A 37 -9.30 -11.93 28.80
CA VAL A 37 -8.31 -11.22 27.98
C VAL A 37 -8.49 -11.56 26.50
N LYS A 38 -8.93 -12.78 26.19
CA LYS A 38 -9.20 -13.18 24.81
C LYS A 38 -10.38 -12.39 24.23
N ALA A 39 -11.47 -12.23 24.97
CA ALA A 39 -12.63 -11.47 24.53
C ALA A 39 -12.28 -9.99 24.36
N GLU A 40 -11.52 -9.40 25.27
CA GLU A 40 -11.06 -8.01 25.21
C GLU A 40 -10.13 -7.76 24.00
N VAL A 41 -9.23 -8.71 23.70
CA VAL A 41 -8.35 -8.64 22.51
C VAL A 41 -9.17 -8.78 21.23
N LEU A 42 -10.14 -9.70 21.16
CA LEU A 42 -10.99 -9.87 19.98
C LEU A 42 -11.88 -8.64 19.73
N GLU A 43 -12.39 -8.02 20.78
CA GLU A 43 -13.15 -6.77 20.70
C GLU A 43 -12.28 -5.63 20.18
N GLY A 44 -11.07 -5.45 20.71
CA GLY A 44 -10.13 -4.44 20.23
C GLY A 44 -9.68 -4.64 18.77
N ILE A 45 -9.50 -5.89 18.33
CA ILE A 45 -9.24 -6.19 16.92
C ILE A 45 -10.46 -5.80 16.06
N GLY A 46 -11.67 -6.12 16.51
CA GLY A 46 -12.90 -5.74 15.81
C GLY A 46 -13.02 -4.22 15.64
N GLU A 47 -12.75 -3.45 16.69
CA GLU A 47 -12.75 -1.98 16.64
C GLU A 47 -11.74 -1.43 15.61
N ILE A 48 -10.52 -1.99 15.56
CA ILE A 48 -9.50 -1.57 14.59
C ILE A 48 -9.94 -1.88 13.15
N ILE A 49 -10.53 -3.05 12.91
CA ILE A 49 -11.03 -3.42 11.59
C ILE A 49 -12.15 -2.49 11.14
N ASP A 50 -13.08 -2.16 12.03
CA ASP A 50 -14.17 -1.24 11.75
C ASP A 50 -13.66 0.19 11.47
N GLU A 51 -12.65 0.65 12.23
CA GLU A 51 -12.01 1.95 12.02
C GLU A 51 -11.32 1.99 10.64
N LEU A 52 -10.52 0.97 10.30
CA LEU A 52 -9.85 0.88 8.99
C LEU A 52 -10.85 0.87 7.84
N GLY A 53 -12.00 0.19 8.00
CA GLY A 53 -13.06 0.16 6.99
C GLY A 53 -13.66 1.54 6.69
N GLN A 54 -13.65 2.46 7.65
CA GLN A 54 -14.20 3.81 7.50
C GLN A 54 -13.20 4.85 6.95
N VAL A 55 -11.89 4.57 7.03
CA VAL A 55 -10.84 5.51 6.63
C VAL A 55 -10.99 5.97 5.19
N ASP A 56 -11.21 5.04 4.27
CA ASP A 56 -11.34 5.36 2.84
C ASP A 56 -12.56 6.23 2.55
N ASP A 57 -13.67 6.02 3.26
CA ASP A 57 -14.90 6.80 3.08
C ASP A 57 -14.73 8.21 3.67
N GLN A 58 -13.99 8.36 4.77
CA GLN A 58 -13.63 9.65 5.34
C GLN A 58 -12.76 10.45 4.36
N ILE A 59 -11.71 9.83 3.81
CA ILE A 59 -10.86 10.45 2.78
C ILE A 59 -11.69 10.82 1.54
N ALA A 60 -12.56 9.93 1.08
CA ALA A 60 -13.41 10.17 -0.09
C ALA A 60 -14.37 11.35 0.11
N SER A 61 -14.71 11.72 1.35
CA SER A 61 -15.57 12.87 1.62
C SER A 61 -14.98 14.19 1.11
N TYR A 62 -13.65 14.32 1.10
CA TYR A 62 -12.92 15.50 0.61
C TYR A 62 -12.83 15.57 -0.93
N ALA A 63 -13.23 14.52 -1.65
CA ALA A 63 -13.03 14.43 -3.10
C ALA A 63 -13.66 15.60 -3.88
N LEU A 64 -14.81 16.09 -3.43
CA LEU A 64 -15.50 17.19 -4.10
C LEU A 64 -14.81 18.56 -3.97
N GLU A 65 -13.95 18.71 -2.98
CA GLU A 65 -13.16 19.93 -2.78
C GLU A 65 -11.95 19.97 -3.72
N HIS A 66 -11.43 18.79 -4.06
CA HIS A 66 -10.20 18.66 -4.82
C HIS A 66 -10.38 18.30 -6.29
N ILE A 67 -11.53 17.75 -6.69
CA ILE A 67 -11.79 17.35 -8.08
C ILE A 67 -12.87 18.25 -8.67
N HIS A 68 -12.58 18.87 -9.82
CA HIS A 68 -13.50 19.76 -10.51
C HIS A 68 -14.00 19.14 -11.84
N SER A 69 -15.08 19.68 -12.38
CA SER A 69 -15.62 19.19 -13.66
C SER A 69 -14.68 19.55 -14.81
N ASN A 70 -14.60 18.63 -15.79
CA ASN A 70 -13.75 18.73 -16.99
C ASN A 70 -12.24 18.67 -16.71
N GLU A 71 -11.80 18.30 -15.50
CA GLU A 71 -10.38 18.01 -15.22
C GLU A 71 -9.96 16.67 -15.84
N ILE A 72 -8.71 16.60 -16.22
CA ILE A 72 -8.03 15.36 -16.58
C ILE A 72 -7.12 14.99 -15.41
N ILE A 73 -7.41 13.87 -14.79
CA ILE A 73 -6.72 13.38 -13.59
C ILE A 73 -5.89 12.18 -13.99
N LEU A 74 -4.61 12.17 -13.63
CA LEU A 74 -3.77 11.00 -13.79
C LEU A 74 -3.64 10.28 -12.45
N THR A 75 -3.78 8.96 -12.48
CA THR A 75 -3.52 8.08 -11.33
C THR A 75 -2.63 6.92 -11.76
N HIS A 76 -1.95 6.33 -10.79
CA HIS A 76 -1.03 5.22 -10.99
C HIS A 76 -1.46 4.03 -10.14
N THR A 77 -1.43 2.86 -10.73
CA THR A 77 -1.82 1.60 -10.09
C THR A 77 -3.26 1.56 -9.57
N SER A 78 -3.71 0.39 -9.14
CA SER A 78 -5.07 0.18 -8.64
C SER A 78 -5.09 0.30 -7.12
N SER A 79 -5.38 1.49 -6.60
CA SER A 79 -5.54 1.75 -5.16
C SER A 79 -7.01 1.87 -4.79
N THR A 80 -7.49 1.11 -3.79
CA THR A 80 -8.85 1.16 -3.27
C THR A 80 -9.21 2.54 -2.73
N THR A 81 -8.29 3.18 -1.99
CA THR A 81 -8.46 4.53 -1.46
C THR A 81 -8.65 5.56 -2.58
N VAL A 82 -7.79 5.50 -3.62
CA VAL A 82 -7.92 6.39 -4.79
C VAL A 82 -9.20 6.11 -5.56
N GLN A 83 -9.58 4.84 -5.74
CA GLN A 83 -10.83 4.46 -6.40
C GLN A 83 -12.04 5.07 -5.69
N LYS A 84 -12.18 4.86 -4.37
CA LYS A 84 -13.29 5.41 -3.58
C LYS A 84 -13.33 6.95 -3.66
N PHE A 85 -12.15 7.59 -3.62
CA PHE A 85 -12.02 9.04 -3.77
C PHE A 85 -12.54 9.52 -5.13
N LEU A 86 -12.14 8.88 -6.23
CA LEU A 86 -12.59 9.21 -7.57
C LEU A 86 -14.08 8.90 -7.78
N VAL A 87 -14.56 7.74 -7.29
CA VAL A 87 -15.97 7.34 -7.36
C VAL A 87 -16.86 8.36 -6.64
N LYS A 88 -16.45 8.84 -5.47
CA LYS A 88 -17.19 9.87 -4.73
C LYS A 88 -17.31 11.18 -5.52
N ALA A 89 -16.23 11.61 -6.16
CA ALA A 89 -16.26 12.79 -7.02
C ALA A 89 -17.17 12.58 -8.25
N ALA A 90 -17.12 11.37 -8.86
CA ALA A 90 -17.88 11.02 -10.04
C ALA A 90 -19.41 11.07 -9.84
N THR A 91 -19.88 10.96 -8.59
CA THR A 91 -21.32 11.10 -8.29
C THR A 91 -21.88 12.48 -8.62
N LYS A 92 -21.04 13.53 -8.56
CA LYS A 92 -21.48 14.92 -8.75
C LYS A 92 -20.76 15.66 -9.87
N ARG A 93 -19.62 15.15 -10.35
CA ARG A 93 -18.77 15.84 -11.32
C ARG A 93 -18.39 14.91 -12.47
N LYS A 94 -18.18 15.47 -13.66
CA LYS A 94 -17.68 14.74 -14.83
C LYS A 94 -16.25 15.20 -15.10
N PHE A 95 -15.34 14.23 -15.19
CA PHE A 95 -13.92 14.42 -15.43
C PHE A 95 -13.38 13.23 -16.24
N THR A 96 -12.12 13.27 -16.61
CA THR A 96 -11.45 12.17 -17.31
C THR A 96 -10.35 11.62 -16.42
N VAL A 97 -10.24 10.30 -16.33
CA VAL A 97 -9.17 9.63 -15.59
C VAL A 97 -8.19 8.99 -16.58
N ILE A 98 -6.93 9.31 -16.44
CA ILE A 98 -5.83 8.59 -17.09
C ILE A 98 -5.25 7.63 -16.04
N HIS A 99 -5.39 6.33 -16.30
CA HIS A 99 -4.87 5.29 -15.43
C HIS A 99 -3.59 4.75 -16.02
N ALA A 100 -2.44 5.01 -15.35
CA ALA A 100 -1.15 4.44 -15.72
C ALA A 100 -1.00 3.07 -15.07
N GLU A 101 -0.70 2.07 -15.90
CA GLU A 101 -0.54 0.69 -15.49
C GLU A 101 0.91 0.43 -15.08
N SER A 102 1.12 -0.18 -13.93
CA SER A 102 2.45 -0.52 -13.43
C SER A 102 2.92 -1.84 -14.03
N PHE A 103 3.48 -1.81 -15.24
CA PHE A 103 4.06 -3.00 -15.86
C PHE A 103 5.56 -3.12 -15.49
N PRO A 104 6.10 -4.31 -15.22
CA PRO A 104 5.49 -5.65 -15.28
C PRO A 104 4.84 -6.11 -13.98
N ASN A 105 4.86 -5.28 -12.94
CA ASN A 105 4.38 -5.63 -11.62
C ASN A 105 2.86 -5.48 -11.54
N ASN A 106 2.17 -6.60 -11.51
CA ASN A 106 0.78 -6.60 -11.11
C ASN A 106 0.71 -6.56 -9.58
N HIS A 107 0.05 -5.55 -9.01
CA HIS A 107 -0.07 -5.39 -7.54
C HIS A 107 -0.69 -6.62 -6.86
N GLU A 108 -1.60 -7.31 -7.52
CA GLU A 108 -2.21 -8.54 -7.02
C GLU A 108 -1.15 -9.60 -6.65
N ALA A 109 -0.23 -9.88 -7.57
CA ALA A 109 0.80 -10.88 -7.34
C ALA A 109 1.84 -10.45 -6.29
N THR A 110 2.07 -9.15 -6.15
CA THR A 110 3.06 -8.61 -5.21
C THR A 110 2.54 -8.68 -3.78
N HIS A 111 1.29 -8.29 -3.55
CA HIS A 111 0.66 -8.35 -2.23
C HIS A 111 0.52 -9.79 -1.72
N ALA A 112 0.14 -10.72 -2.59
CA ALA A 112 0.05 -12.15 -2.25
C ALA A 112 1.41 -12.73 -1.86
N THR A 113 2.50 -12.28 -2.47
CA THR A 113 3.85 -12.75 -2.15
C THR A 113 4.33 -12.21 -0.80
N VAL A 114 4.01 -10.96 -0.46
CA VAL A 114 4.42 -10.33 0.80
C VAL A 114 3.56 -10.77 1.98
N SER A 115 2.27 -10.95 1.79
CA SER A 115 1.33 -11.33 2.87
C SER A 115 1.31 -12.84 3.14
N GLY A 116 1.83 -13.67 2.23
CA GLY A 116 1.82 -15.13 2.36
C GLY A 116 0.43 -15.76 2.32
N ASN A 117 -0.61 -14.98 2.07
CA ASN A 117 -1.97 -15.44 1.90
C ASN A 117 -2.32 -15.55 0.42
N PRO A 118 -2.90 -16.68 -0.02
CA PRO A 118 -3.55 -16.71 -1.32
C PRO A 118 -4.72 -15.71 -1.26
N LEU A 119 -4.70 -14.80 -2.22
CA LEU A 119 -5.66 -13.77 -2.54
C LEU A 119 -7.05 -13.94 -1.86
N ASP A 120 -7.29 -13.22 -0.77
CA ASP A 120 -8.63 -12.84 -0.41
C ASP A 120 -9.05 -11.75 -1.42
N ASP A 121 -10.13 -12.00 -2.14
CA ASP A 121 -10.59 -11.22 -3.30
C ASP A 121 -10.87 -9.73 -3.04
N ASP A 122 -10.88 -9.29 -1.77
CA ASP A 122 -11.32 -7.95 -1.41
C ASP A 122 -10.21 -6.88 -1.38
N ASP A 123 -8.93 -7.26 -1.22
CA ASP A 123 -7.84 -6.27 -1.08
C ASP A 123 -7.06 -6.01 -2.37
N ASN A 124 -7.24 -6.82 -3.39
CA ASN A 124 -6.48 -6.75 -4.64
C ASN A 124 -7.34 -6.27 -5.80
N LEU A 125 -7.25 -4.99 -6.09
CA LEU A 125 -8.01 -4.38 -7.15
C LEU A 125 -7.29 -4.55 -8.50
N SER A 126 -7.78 -5.46 -9.35
CA SER A 126 -7.29 -5.53 -10.73
C SER A 126 -7.53 -4.20 -11.46
N ALA A 127 -6.73 -3.90 -12.50
CA ALA A 127 -6.92 -2.68 -13.29
C ALA A 127 -8.37 -2.57 -13.82
N GLU A 128 -8.96 -3.69 -14.19
CA GLU A 128 -10.35 -3.77 -14.65
C GLU A 128 -11.34 -3.49 -13.52
N ALA A 129 -11.12 -4.08 -12.33
CA ALA A 129 -11.97 -3.83 -11.15
C ALA A 129 -11.86 -2.38 -10.65
N PHE A 130 -10.69 -1.74 -10.79
CA PHE A 130 -10.51 -0.32 -10.51
C PHE A 130 -11.33 0.57 -11.47
N GLN A 131 -11.37 0.24 -12.75
CA GLN A 131 -11.99 1.07 -13.77
C GLN A 131 -13.52 0.92 -13.85
N LYS A 132 -14.05 -0.28 -13.62
CA LYS A 132 -15.48 -0.61 -13.74
C LYS A 132 -16.43 0.37 -13.04
N PRO A 133 -16.24 0.72 -11.76
CA PRO A 133 -17.15 1.67 -11.06
C PRO A 133 -17.13 3.07 -11.65
N LEU A 134 -15.97 3.53 -12.12
CA LEU A 134 -15.82 4.86 -12.73
C LEU A 134 -16.55 4.92 -14.08
N ILE A 135 -16.38 3.89 -14.90
CA ILE A 135 -17.06 3.78 -16.19
C ILE A 135 -18.57 3.70 -16.00
N ALA A 136 -19.06 2.94 -15.01
CA ALA A 136 -20.48 2.82 -14.68
C ALA A 136 -21.11 4.19 -14.30
N LEU A 137 -20.33 5.08 -13.69
CA LEU A 137 -20.74 6.45 -13.38
C LEU A 137 -20.60 7.42 -14.57
N GLY A 138 -20.16 6.92 -15.74
CA GLY A 138 -20.00 7.70 -16.96
C GLY A 138 -18.77 8.59 -16.97
N ILE A 139 -17.73 8.21 -16.24
CA ILE A 139 -16.38 8.80 -16.32
C ILE A 139 -15.63 8.17 -17.49
N THR A 140 -14.94 9.00 -18.26
CA THR A 140 -14.03 8.52 -19.29
C THR A 140 -12.73 8.06 -18.64
N VAL A 141 -12.38 6.78 -18.79
CA VAL A 141 -11.12 6.21 -18.28
C VAL A 141 -10.23 5.85 -19.47
N ILE A 142 -8.98 6.30 -19.43
CA ILE A 142 -7.96 6.05 -20.47
C ILE A 142 -6.85 5.27 -19.81
N LEU A 143 -6.67 4.01 -20.20
CA LEU A 143 -5.56 3.18 -19.74
C LEU A 143 -4.31 3.47 -20.58
N ILE A 144 -3.17 3.68 -19.92
CA ILE A 144 -1.89 3.95 -20.57
C ILE A 144 -0.77 3.13 -19.92
N PRO A 145 0.27 2.75 -20.68
CA PRO A 145 1.49 2.24 -20.09
C PRO A 145 2.28 3.36 -19.41
N ASP A 146 3.07 3.04 -18.39
CA ASP A 146 3.89 4.01 -17.65
C ASP A 146 4.82 4.82 -18.55
N SER A 147 5.31 4.22 -19.64
CA SER A 147 6.16 4.88 -20.63
C SER A 147 5.49 6.06 -21.35
N ALA A 148 4.15 6.09 -21.42
CA ALA A 148 3.39 7.15 -22.08
C ALA A 148 3.08 8.35 -21.16
N VAL A 149 3.37 8.26 -19.88
CA VAL A 149 3.02 9.27 -18.87
C VAL A 149 3.57 10.65 -19.22
N PHE A 150 4.86 10.74 -19.58
CA PHE A 150 5.48 12.03 -19.88
C PHE A 150 4.85 12.72 -21.09
N ALA A 151 4.49 11.96 -22.13
CA ALA A 151 3.87 12.49 -23.34
C ALA A 151 2.47 13.08 -23.08
N LEU A 152 1.73 12.53 -22.11
CA LEU A 152 0.37 12.97 -21.80
C LEU A 152 0.31 13.99 -20.67
N MET A 153 1.36 14.14 -19.87
CA MET A 153 1.37 14.98 -18.67
C MET A 153 1.02 16.43 -18.96
N SER A 154 1.36 16.96 -20.14
CA SER A 154 1.01 18.32 -20.56
C SER A 154 -0.51 18.60 -20.62
N ARG A 155 -1.34 17.56 -20.65
CA ARG A 155 -2.81 17.67 -20.66
C ARG A 155 -3.42 17.41 -19.30
N VAL A 156 -2.65 16.90 -18.36
CA VAL A 156 -3.10 16.52 -17.01
C VAL A 156 -3.23 17.77 -16.15
N ASN A 157 -4.38 17.92 -15.50
CA ASN A 157 -4.63 19.03 -14.58
C ASN A 157 -4.16 18.69 -13.15
N LYS A 158 -4.18 17.41 -12.79
CA LYS A 158 -3.85 16.94 -11.44
C LYS A 158 -3.43 15.49 -11.46
N VAL A 159 -2.43 15.16 -10.66
CA VAL A 159 -2.03 13.76 -10.39
C VAL A 159 -2.56 13.38 -9.01
N ILE A 160 -3.28 12.26 -8.90
CA ILE A 160 -3.76 11.71 -7.62
C ILE A 160 -3.15 10.33 -7.44
N LEU A 161 -2.38 10.17 -6.37
CA LEU A 161 -1.62 8.96 -6.08
C LEU A 161 -2.04 8.32 -4.77
N GLY A 162 -2.11 7.00 -4.75
CA GLY A 162 -2.04 6.21 -3.54
C GLY A 162 -0.59 5.99 -3.12
N THR A 163 -0.37 5.62 -1.88
CA THR A 163 0.95 5.28 -1.37
C THR A 163 0.90 4.02 -0.52
N HIS A 164 2.03 3.31 -0.43
CA HIS A 164 2.22 2.23 0.52
C HIS A 164 2.51 2.79 1.93
N SER A 165 3.43 3.74 2.02
CA SER A 165 3.69 4.47 3.27
C SER A 165 4.15 5.90 3.02
N VAL A 166 3.91 6.77 4.01
CA VAL A 166 4.44 8.14 4.08
C VAL A 166 5.50 8.17 5.17
N LEU A 167 6.72 8.53 4.81
CA LEU A 167 7.87 8.53 5.71
C LEU A 167 7.94 9.80 6.56
N ALA A 168 8.75 9.78 7.63
CA ALA A 168 8.88 10.88 8.57
C ALA A 168 9.38 12.20 7.94
N ASN A 169 10.07 12.13 6.80
CA ASN A 169 10.50 13.32 6.04
C ASN A 169 9.45 13.82 5.04
N GLY A 170 8.26 13.23 5.01
CA GLY A 170 7.22 13.51 4.02
C GLY A 170 7.41 12.80 2.68
N GLY A 171 8.50 12.05 2.48
CA GLY A 171 8.65 11.22 1.29
C GLY A 171 7.70 10.03 1.28
N LEU A 172 7.52 9.42 0.11
CA LEU A 172 6.64 8.27 -0.05
C LEU A 172 7.44 7.02 -0.40
N VAL A 173 6.95 5.89 0.08
CA VAL A 173 7.19 4.58 -0.54
C VAL A 173 5.93 4.22 -1.31
N ALA A 174 6.03 4.15 -2.63
CA ALA A 174 4.90 3.91 -3.51
C ALA A 174 5.30 2.90 -4.61
N ALA A 175 4.33 2.46 -5.40
CA ALA A 175 4.60 1.52 -6.47
C ALA A 175 5.66 2.03 -7.45
N ALA A 176 6.49 1.11 -7.97
CA ALA A 176 7.51 1.43 -8.96
C ALA A 176 6.91 2.16 -10.16
N GLY A 177 7.56 3.22 -10.63
CA GLY A 177 7.04 4.16 -11.64
C GLY A 177 6.45 5.44 -11.05
N THR A 178 6.03 5.44 -9.80
CA THR A 178 5.44 6.63 -9.15
C THR A 178 6.41 7.82 -9.12
N ARG A 179 7.69 7.58 -8.89
CA ARG A 179 8.72 8.64 -8.93
C ARG A 179 8.84 9.29 -10.30
N VAL A 180 8.73 8.51 -11.36
CA VAL A 180 8.77 9.02 -12.74
C VAL A 180 7.57 9.90 -13.01
N ILE A 181 6.38 9.49 -12.57
CA ILE A 181 5.13 10.26 -12.68
C ILE A 181 5.25 11.58 -11.92
N ALA A 182 5.69 11.55 -10.67
CA ALA A 182 5.85 12.74 -9.85
C ALA A 182 6.89 13.72 -10.44
N ARG A 183 7.98 13.21 -11.02
CA ARG A 183 8.96 14.04 -11.74
C ARG A 183 8.38 14.65 -13.01
N ALA A 184 7.63 13.87 -13.80
CA ALA A 184 6.95 14.37 -14.98
C ALA A 184 5.95 15.48 -14.61
N ALA A 185 5.17 15.28 -13.56
CA ALA A 185 4.25 16.28 -13.01
C ALA A 185 4.97 17.58 -12.62
N LYS A 186 6.12 17.46 -11.94
CA LYS A 186 6.94 18.62 -11.55
C LYS A 186 7.43 19.43 -12.75
N VAL A 187 7.88 18.76 -13.81
CA VAL A 187 8.33 19.43 -15.07
C VAL A 187 7.19 20.21 -15.73
N HIS A 188 5.97 19.66 -15.70
CA HIS A 188 4.79 20.26 -16.29
C HIS A 188 4.02 21.18 -15.32
N GLN A 189 4.51 21.36 -14.09
CA GLN A 189 3.85 22.13 -13.04
C GLN A 189 2.44 21.64 -12.71
N THR A 190 2.22 20.33 -12.86
CA THR A 190 0.97 19.67 -12.52
C THR A 190 1.01 19.29 -11.04
N PRO A 191 0.02 19.68 -10.23
CA PRO A 191 0.00 19.38 -8.81
C PRO A 191 -0.15 17.87 -8.55
N VAL A 192 0.64 17.38 -7.59
CA VAL A 192 0.64 15.99 -7.12
C VAL A 192 -0.04 15.93 -5.76
N VAL A 193 -1.17 15.23 -5.72
CA VAL A 193 -1.98 15.00 -4.51
C VAL A 193 -1.86 13.53 -4.11
N VAL A 194 -1.51 13.29 -2.85
CA VAL A 194 -1.44 11.96 -2.29
C VAL A 194 -2.64 11.72 -1.37
N VAL A 195 -3.35 10.62 -1.57
CA VAL A 195 -4.43 10.17 -0.70
C VAL A 195 -3.98 8.96 0.11
N SER A 196 -4.03 9.07 1.43
CA SER A 196 -3.49 8.06 2.33
C SER A 196 -4.18 8.06 3.69
N GLY A 197 -4.52 6.88 4.20
CA GLY A 197 -4.94 6.74 5.59
C GLY A 197 -3.80 7.05 6.57
N VAL A 198 -4.15 7.59 7.74
CA VAL A 198 -3.18 7.92 8.81
C VAL A 198 -2.36 6.70 9.24
N TYR A 199 -2.93 5.51 9.16
CA TYR A 199 -2.24 4.26 9.50
C TYR A 199 -1.04 3.94 8.58
N LYS A 200 -0.91 4.63 7.43
CA LYS A 200 0.26 4.51 6.53
C LYS A 200 1.37 5.52 6.86
N LEU A 201 1.20 6.37 7.86
CA LEU A 201 2.25 7.26 8.33
C LEU A 201 3.31 6.46 9.09
N SER A 202 4.53 6.49 8.60
CA SER A 202 5.67 5.77 9.19
C SER A 202 6.60 6.73 9.92
N PRO A 203 7.06 6.39 11.13
CA PRO A 203 8.07 7.17 11.84
C PRO A 203 9.47 6.99 11.27
N VAL A 204 9.66 6.13 10.27
CA VAL A 204 10.97 5.84 9.68
C VAL A 204 11.48 7.04 8.91
N TYR A 205 12.72 7.45 9.23
CA TYR A 205 13.43 8.46 8.46
C TYR A 205 14.38 7.77 7.47
N PRO A 206 14.30 8.07 6.17
CA PRO A 206 15.13 7.42 5.17
C PRO A 206 16.57 7.96 5.22
N PHE A 207 17.49 7.16 5.76
CA PHE A 207 18.92 7.45 5.72
C PHE A 207 19.57 6.98 4.42
N ASP A 208 19.07 5.87 3.89
CA ASP A 208 19.47 5.26 2.63
C ASP A 208 18.22 4.93 1.82
N PHE A 209 18.10 5.52 0.64
CA PHE A 209 16.93 5.35 -0.21
C PHE A 209 16.92 3.99 -0.91
N ASP A 210 18.08 3.42 -1.17
CA ASP A 210 18.20 2.12 -1.84
C ASP A 210 17.71 0.99 -0.93
N SER A 211 17.84 1.15 0.39
CA SER A 211 17.34 0.19 1.36
C SER A 211 15.80 0.13 1.45
N LEU A 212 15.10 1.12 0.90
CA LEU A 212 13.64 1.18 0.85
C LEU A 212 13.05 0.54 -0.43
N ILE A 213 13.93 0.15 -1.37
CA ILE A 213 13.51 -0.47 -2.62
C ILE A 213 13.48 -1.98 -2.41
N GLU A 214 12.29 -2.56 -2.53
CA GLU A 214 12.11 -4.00 -2.55
C GLU A 214 12.12 -4.48 -3.99
N TYR A 215 12.76 -5.64 -4.23
CA TYR A 215 12.85 -6.25 -5.52
C TYR A 215 11.95 -7.49 -5.58
N GLY A 216 11.16 -7.57 -6.63
CA GLY A 216 10.29 -8.70 -6.92
C GLY A 216 10.93 -9.73 -7.83
N ASP A 217 10.11 -10.65 -8.31
CA ASP A 217 10.53 -11.72 -9.18
C ASP A 217 11.02 -11.18 -10.53
N ALA A 218 12.27 -11.47 -10.85
CA ALA A 218 12.92 -11.08 -12.11
C ALA A 218 12.28 -11.75 -13.32
N SER A 219 11.64 -12.93 -13.17
CA SER A 219 10.98 -13.65 -14.24
C SER A 219 9.80 -12.90 -14.87
N LYS A 220 9.24 -11.92 -14.15
CA LYS A 220 8.19 -11.03 -14.69
C LYS A 220 8.72 -10.07 -15.76
N VAL A 221 10.00 -9.72 -15.70
CA VAL A 221 10.66 -8.85 -16.68
C VAL A 221 11.23 -9.67 -17.82
N LEU A 222 11.93 -10.74 -17.49
CA LEU A 222 12.55 -11.66 -18.46
C LEU A 222 12.15 -13.09 -18.10
N PRO A 223 11.25 -13.74 -18.86
CA PRO A 223 10.85 -15.12 -18.62
C PRO A 223 12.03 -16.09 -18.71
N TYR A 224 12.08 -17.09 -17.83
CA TYR A 224 13.12 -18.13 -17.83
C TYR A 224 13.15 -18.96 -19.12
N GLU A 225 12.07 -18.92 -19.91
CA GLU A 225 11.98 -19.60 -21.21
C GLU A 225 12.90 -18.99 -22.28
N ASP A 226 13.31 -17.74 -22.09
CA ASP A 226 14.26 -17.05 -22.97
C ASP A 226 15.74 -17.43 -22.71
N GLY A 227 15.96 -18.57 -22.14
CA GLY A 227 17.11 -19.38 -21.73
C GLY A 227 18.51 -18.79 -21.91
N ASP A 228 18.92 -18.52 -23.16
CA ASP A 228 20.29 -18.09 -23.47
C ASP A 228 20.62 -16.66 -22.97
N LEU A 229 19.61 -15.83 -22.70
CA LEU A 229 19.78 -14.46 -22.19
C LEU A 229 19.80 -14.39 -20.68
N VAL A 230 19.09 -15.30 -19.99
CA VAL A 230 18.91 -15.27 -18.53
C VAL A 230 20.25 -15.38 -17.79
N ASP A 231 21.18 -16.18 -18.31
CA ASP A 231 22.50 -16.38 -17.70
C ASP A 231 23.48 -15.21 -17.93
N GLN A 232 23.14 -14.29 -18.84
CA GLN A 232 24.06 -13.22 -19.27
C GLN A 232 23.62 -11.83 -18.80
N ILE A 233 22.38 -11.67 -18.30
CA ILE A 233 21.81 -10.39 -17.95
C ILE A 233 21.41 -10.39 -16.47
N ASP A 234 21.85 -9.38 -15.74
CA ASP A 234 21.33 -9.10 -14.39
C ASP A 234 20.01 -8.33 -14.51
N VAL A 235 18.91 -8.98 -14.08
CA VAL A 235 17.56 -8.43 -14.18
C VAL A 235 17.08 -7.98 -12.81
N GLN A 236 16.77 -6.70 -12.66
CA GLN A 236 16.21 -6.13 -11.46
C GLN A 236 14.77 -5.70 -11.69
N ASN A 237 13.88 -6.12 -10.81
CA ASN A 237 12.46 -5.78 -10.85
C ASN A 237 12.07 -5.07 -9.54
N PRO A 238 12.27 -3.75 -9.41
CA PRO A 238 11.86 -3.01 -8.23
C PRO A 238 10.32 -2.99 -8.12
N ILE A 239 9.80 -3.24 -6.93
CA ILE A 239 8.36 -3.21 -6.64
C ILE A 239 7.93 -1.81 -6.20
N TYR A 240 8.78 -1.14 -5.43
CA TYR A 240 8.52 0.19 -4.87
C TYR A 240 9.54 1.22 -5.33
N ASP A 241 9.08 2.47 -5.37
CA ASP A 241 9.88 3.66 -5.56
C ASP A 241 9.88 4.51 -4.29
N TYR A 242 11.01 5.14 -4.01
CA TYR A 242 11.05 6.27 -3.08
C TYR A 242 10.74 7.57 -3.84
N VAL A 243 9.69 8.26 -3.44
CA VAL A 243 9.32 9.57 -3.98
C VAL A 243 9.68 10.65 -2.95
N PRO A 244 10.62 11.58 -3.25
CA PRO A 244 10.96 12.67 -2.35
C PRO A 244 9.76 13.59 -2.06
N ALA A 245 9.69 14.12 -0.84
CA ALA A 245 8.61 15.01 -0.40
C ALA A 245 8.46 16.26 -1.28
N GLU A 246 9.55 16.76 -1.87
CA GLU A 246 9.57 17.92 -2.77
C GLU A 246 8.78 17.74 -4.08
N LEU A 247 8.40 16.48 -4.40
CA LEU A 247 7.61 16.12 -5.56
C LEU A 247 6.11 15.99 -5.25
N VAL A 248 5.71 16.19 -3.99
CA VAL A 248 4.33 16.09 -3.52
C VAL A 248 3.86 17.46 -3.04
N ASP A 249 2.71 17.89 -3.53
CA ASP A 249 2.17 19.21 -3.20
C ASP A 249 1.12 19.16 -2.07
N LEU A 250 0.39 18.05 -1.96
CA LEU A 250 -0.70 17.91 -0.98
C LEU A 250 -0.88 16.48 -0.52
N TYR A 251 -1.14 16.31 0.78
CA TYR A 251 -1.57 15.05 1.38
C TYR A 251 -3.02 15.19 1.88
N ILE A 252 -3.87 14.24 1.50
CA ILE A 252 -5.25 14.13 1.98
C ILE A 252 -5.31 12.88 2.84
N THR A 253 -5.69 13.05 4.11
CA THR A 253 -5.80 11.98 5.09
C THR A 253 -7.19 11.97 5.72
N ASN A 254 -7.46 11.05 6.62
CA ASN A 254 -8.68 10.96 7.41
C ASN A 254 -8.58 11.70 8.76
N LEU A 255 -7.67 12.65 8.90
CA LEU A 255 -7.58 13.54 10.05
C LEU A 255 -8.51 14.73 9.91
#